data_b49d52890d15d8c28d9600b5f4a1ccc8
#
_entry.id   b49d52890d15d8c28d9600b5f4a1ccc8
#
_cell.length_a   1.000
_cell.length_b   1.000
_cell.length_c   1.000
_cell.angle_alpha   90.00
_cell.angle_beta   90.00
_cell.angle_gamma   90.00
#
_symmetry.space_group_name_H-M   'P 1'
#
loop_
_entity.id
_entity.type
_entity.pdbx_description
1 polymer ?
#
loop_
_entity_poly.entity_id
_entity_poly.type
_entity_poly.pdbx_seq_one_letter_code
_entity_poly.pdbx_strand_id
1 'polypeptide(L)'
;MTVEWMNHTGLPVANMEKALSFYKEFFGLSLDRDSVLEGEFIEEMTGVPGIKVHIAYLGNGDDRHSVELVEWLNPQVKIEHRDLIGAPHLGIFVDDVEMLYQKALDMGLKVATTPATIKDAVHPAAKKVWVVQDIDGNWLEIMERAQQE
;
A
#
# COMPACT_ATOMS: atom_id res chain seq x y z
N MET A 1 -5.30 24.19 -15.96
CA MET A 1 -5.30 23.40 -14.72
C MET A 1 -4.22 22.34 -14.86
N THR A 2 -3.33 22.22 -13.89
CA THR A 2 -2.23 21.25 -13.86
C THR A 2 -2.32 20.46 -12.57
N VAL A 3 -2.03 19.15 -12.64
CA VAL A 3 -1.83 18.34 -11.43
C VAL A 3 -0.47 18.73 -10.86
N GLU A 4 -0.40 19.10 -9.57
CA GLU A 4 0.85 19.46 -8.92
C GLU A 4 1.63 18.21 -8.50
N TRP A 5 0.98 17.28 -7.78
CA TRP A 5 1.53 15.96 -7.43
C TRP A 5 0.41 14.98 -7.05
N MET A 6 0.74 13.69 -6.95
CA MET A 6 -0.12 12.66 -6.37
C MET A 6 0.26 12.45 -4.91
N ASN A 7 -0.67 12.75 -3.99
CA ASN A 7 -0.38 12.85 -2.56
C ASN A 7 -0.31 11.47 -1.86
N HIS A 8 -1.30 10.60 -2.07
CA HIS A 8 -1.36 9.31 -1.39
C HIS A 8 -2.08 8.24 -2.22
N THR A 9 -1.90 7.00 -1.80
CA THR A 9 -2.72 5.85 -2.23
C THR A 9 -3.44 5.29 -1.01
N GLY A 10 -4.78 5.28 -1.06
CA GLY A 10 -5.62 4.71 0.00
C GLY A 10 -5.78 3.20 -0.15
N LEU A 11 -5.49 2.46 0.92
CA LEU A 11 -5.65 1.01 1.00
C LEU A 11 -6.65 0.67 2.13
N PRO A 12 -7.71 -0.08 1.84
CA PRO A 12 -8.63 -0.53 2.88
C PRO A 12 -7.96 -1.59 3.75
N VAL A 13 -8.15 -1.48 5.06
CA VAL A 13 -7.64 -2.44 6.04
C VAL A 13 -8.74 -2.87 7.00
N ALA A 14 -8.69 -4.12 7.45
CA ALA A 14 -9.68 -4.68 8.36
C ALA A 14 -9.39 -4.35 9.83
N ASN A 15 -8.11 -4.07 10.16
CA ASN A 15 -7.68 -3.70 11.50
C ASN A 15 -6.44 -2.82 11.42
N MET A 16 -6.57 -1.58 11.86
CA MET A 16 -5.52 -0.57 11.76
C MET A 16 -4.23 -0.96 12.50
N GLU A 17 -4.34 -1.49 13.72
CA GLU A 17 -3.15 -1.85 14.50
C GLU A 17 -2.31 -2.93 13.82
N LYS A 18 -2.97 -3.95 13.28
CA LYS A 18 -2.29 -5.03 12.53
C LYS A 18 -1.67 -4.53 11.25
N ALA A 19 -2.40 -3.69 10.51
CA ALA A 19 -1.90 -3.11 9.26
C ALA A 19 -0.71 -2.19 9.53
N LEU A 20 -0.78 -1.31 10.53
CA LEU A 20 0.36 -0.47 10.95
C LEU A 20 1.59 -1.30 11.32
N SER A 21 1.40 -2.37 12.10
CA SER A 21 2.49 -3.28 12.46
C SER A 21 3.12 -3.90 11.22
N PHE A 22 2.29 -4.39 10.30
CA PHE A 22 2.74 -4.99 9.04
C PHE A 22 3.57 -4.01 8.20
N TYR A 23 3.04 -2.84 7.88
CA TYR A 23 3.72 -1.88 7.00
C TYR A 23 5.01 -1.34 7.60
N LYS A 24 5.04 -1.13 8.94
CA LYS A 24 6.27 -0.74 9.65
C LYS A 24 7.30 -1.87 9.66
N GLU A 25 6.90 -3.10 9.93
CA GLU A 25 7.81 -4.24 10.01
C GLU A 25 8.30 -4.68 8.63
N PHE A 26 7.37 -4.80 7.66
CA PHE A 26 7.68 -5.36 6.34
C PHE A 26 8.47 -4.38 5.48
N PHE A 27 8.03 -3.12 5.41
CA PHE A 27 8.65 -2.09 4.55
C PHE A 27 9.54 -1.09 5.30
N GLY A 28 9.51 -1.06 6.62
CA GLY A 28 10.22 -0.06 7.40
C GLY A 28 9.62 1.35 7.30
N LEU A 29 8.33 1.48 6.92
CA LEU A 29 7.68 2.78 6.81
C LEU A 29 7.48 3.41 8.19
N SER A 30 7.56 4.74 8.24
CA SER A 30 7.23 5.53 9.42
C SER A 30 5.78 5.99 9.39
N LEU A 31 5.19 6.13 10.58
CA LEU A 31 3.86 6.70 10.74
C LEU A 31 3.96 8.22 10.79
N ASP A 32 3.32 8.88 9.83
CA ASP A 32 3.33 10.35 9.73
C ASP A 32 2.08 10.94 10.40
N ARG A 33 0.95 10.25 10.29
CA ARG A 33 -0.32 10.70 10.87
C ARG A 33 -1.21 9.51 11.21
N ASP A 34 -1.96 9.65 12.32
CA ASP A 34 -2.95 8.70 12.80
C ASP A 34 -4.16 9.47 13.33
N SER A 35 -5.36 9.18 12.85
CA SER A 35 -6.56 9.94 13.21
C SER A 35 -7.84 9.14 12.99
N VAL A 36 -8.81 9.33 13.87
CA VAL A 36 -10.18 8.90 13.67
C VAL A 36 -11.00 10.12 13.20
N LEU A 37 -11.68 9.97 12.08
CA LEU A 37 -12.52 11.00 11.49
C LEU A 37 -13.99 10.61 11.60
N GLU A 38 -14.82 11.54 12.05
CA GLU A 38 -16.29 11.43 12.18
C GLU A 38 -16.91 12.82 12.13
N GLY A 39 -18.22 12.91 11.92
CA GLY A 39 -18.99 14.14 11.90
C GLY A 39 -19.20 14.74 10.52
N GLU A 40 -19.82 15.93 10.49
CA GLU A 40 -20.39 16.55 9.29
C GLU A 40 -19.41 16.65 8.11
N PHE A 41 -18.17 17.08 8.37
CA PHE A 41 -17.17 17.23 7.31
C PHE A 41 -16.88 15.93 6.55
N ILE A 42 -16.68 14.83 7.27
CA ILE A 42 -16.36 13.54 6.62
C ILE A 42 -17.60 12.93 5.97
N GLU A 43 -18.81 13.19 6.53
CA GLU A 43 -20.08 12.82 5.92
C GLU A 43 -20.29 13.52 4.57
N GLU A 44 -20.06 14.82 4.52
CA GLU A 44 -20.15 15.61 3.28
C GLU A 44 -19.12 15.16 2.24
N MET A 45 -17.88 14.93 2.66
CA MET A 45 -16.79 14.53 1.78
C MET A 45 -17.03 13.15 1.14
N THR A 46 -17.58 12.21 1.91
CA THR A 46 -17.78 10.83 1.46
C THR A 46 -19.17 10.54 0.93
N GLY A 47 -20.17 11.37 1.27
CA GLY A 47 -21.58 11.13 1.00
C GLY A 47 -22.19 10.01 1.86
N VAL A 48 -21.55 9.60 2.95
CA VAL A 48 -22.00 8.50 3.83
C VAL A 48 -22.42 9.04 5.19
N PRO A 49 -23.72 9.10 5.50
CA PRO A 49 -24.19 9.57 6.80
C PRO A 49 -23.69 8.68 7.96
N GLY A 50 -23.29 9.31 9.06
CA GLY A 50 -22.78 8.63 10.26
C GLY A 50 -21.48 7.91 10.06
N ILE A 51 -20.73 8.22 9.01
CA ILE A 51 -19.41 7.62 8.75
C ILE A 51 -18.44 7.85 9.91
N LYS A 52 -17.68 6.82 10.22
CA LYS A 52 -16.51 6.90 11.11
C LYS A 52 -15.41 6.05 10.51
N VAL A 53 -14.26 6.65 10.30
CA VAL A 53 -13.08 5.96 9.74
C VAL A 53 -11.85 6.23 10.60
N HIS A 54 -11.00 5.23 10.70
CA HIS A 54 -9.65 5.36 11.23
C HIS A 54 -8.70 5.43 10.04
N ILE A 55 -7.93 6.49 9.94
CA ILE A 55 -6.95 6.69 8.87
C ILE A 55 -5.55 6.82 9.45
N ALA A 56 -4.58 6.25 8.76
CA ALA A 56 -3.16 6.43 9.09
C ALA A 56 -2.35 6.63 7.81
N TYR A 57 -1.45 7.61 7.82
CA TYR A 57 -0.52 7.87 6.74
C TYR A 57 0.85 7.33 7.11
N LEU A 58 1.43 6.56 6.20
CA LEU A 58 2.79 6.03 6.33
C LEU A 58 3.63 6.48 5.14
N GLY A 59 4.87 6.84 5.40
CA GLY A 59 5.83 7.29 4.41
C GLY A 59 7.24 6.83 4.71
N ASN A 60 8.15 7.20 3.82
CA ASN A 60 9.59 6.99 3.98
C ASN A 60 10.32 8.29 4.40
N GLY A 61 9.57 9.35 4.76
CA GLY A 61 10.09 10.65 5.19
C GLY A 61 10.38 11.64 4.06
N ASP A 62 9.94 11.39 2.82
CA ASP A 62 10.17 12.29 1.69
C ASP A 62 8.98 13.18 1.29
N ASP A 63 7.86 13.09 2.00
CA ASP A 63 6.60 13.86 1.85
C ASP A 63 5.95 13.85 0.44
N ARG A 64 6.45 13.04 -0.49
CA ARG A 64 5.99 13.09 -1.89
C ARG A 64 4.79 12.22 -2.17
N HIS A 65 4.72 11.07 -1.52
CA HIS A 65 3.63 10.12 -1.68
C HIS A 65 3.55 9.20 -0.46
N SER A 66 2.37 9.14 0.15
CA SER A 66 2.12 8.31 1.33
C SER A 66 1.22 7.13 1.01
N VAL A 67 1.33 6.09 1.80
CA VAL A 67 0.29 5.06 1.91
C VAL A 67 -0.70 5.50 2.97
N GLU A 68 -1.97 5.67 2.59
CA GLU A 68 -3.07 5.91 3.52
C GLU A 68 -3.75 4.58 3.82
N LEU A 69 -3.70 4.12 5.06
CA LEU A 69 -4.48 2.99 5.52
C LEU A 69 -5.84 3.50 5.99
N VAL A 70 -6.93 2.82 5.59
CA VAL A 70 -8.31 3.23 5.91
C VAL A 70 -9.07 2.06 6.50
N GLU A 71 -9.38 2.12 7.79
CA GLU A 71 -10.28 1.20 8.48
C GLU A 71 -11.66 1.84 8.63
N TRP A 72 -12.70 1.22 8.07
CA TRP A 72 -14.08 1.67 8.21
C TRP A 72 -14.67 1.16 9.52
N LEU A 73 -14.84 2.08 10.49
CA LEU A 73 -15.41 1.77 11.80
C LEU A 73 -16.94 1.79 11.78
N ASN A 74 -17.54 2.70 10.98
CA ASN A 74 -18.98 2.79 10.75
C ASN A 74 -19.27 3.44 9.37
N PRO A 75 -20.08 2.83 8.47
CA PRO A 75 -20.47 1.42 8.55
C PRO A 75 -19.25 0.50 8.42
N GLN A 76 -19.30 -0.65 9.05
CA GLN A 76 -18.30 -1.68 8.81
C GLN A 76 -18.44 -2.21 7.38
N VAL A 77 -17.35 -2.22 6.64
CA VAL A 77 -17.30 -2.76 5.28
C VAL A 77 -16.47 -4.03 5.25
N LYS A 78 -16.93 -5.00 4.47
CA LYS A 78 -16.13 -6.18 4.18
C LYS A 78 -15.16 -5.85 3.07
N ILE A 79 -13.88 -6.05 3.30
CA ILE A 79 -12.87 -5.91 2.25
C ILE A 79 -13.06 -7.08 1.28
N GLU A 80 -13.42 -6.76 0.04
CA GLU A 80 -13.52 -7.75 -1.03
C GLU A 80 -12.20 -7.80 -1.79
N HIS A 81 -11.59 -8.98 -1.82
CA HIS A 81 -10.36 -9.20 -2.56
C HIS A 81 -10.70 -9.51 -4.02
N ARG A 82 -9.96 -8.88 -4.92
CA ARG A 82 -10.00 -9.17 -6.35
C ARG A 82 -8.77 -9.97 -6.74
N ASP A 83 -8.92 -10.77 -7.78
CA ASP A 83 -7.76 -11.38 -8.42
C ASP A 83 -6.83 -10.28 -8.96
N LEU A 84 -5.53 -10.58 -9.09
CA LEU A 84 -4.52 -9.62 -9.55
C LEU A 84 -4.91 -8.92 -10.86
N ILE A 85 -5.55 -9.65 -11.77
CA ILE A 85 -6.03 -9.10 -13.04
C ILE A 85 -7.21 -8.16 -12.77
N GLY A 86 -7.01 -6.86 -13.07
CA GLY A 86 -8.02 -5.80 -12.87
C GLY A 86 -8.15 -5.28 -11.44
N ALA A 87 -7.32 -5.73 -10.50
CA ALA A 87 -7.23 -5.13 -9.18
C ALA A 87 -6.31 -3.90 -9.20
N PRO A 88 -6.66 -2.82 -8.47
CA PRO A 88 -5.68 -1.79 -8.17
C PRO A 88 -4.52 -2.41 -7.37
N HIS A 89 -3.32 -1.88 -7.56
CA HIS A 89 -2.14 -2.28 -6.81
C HIS A 89 -1.26 -1.07 -6.50
N LEU A 90 -0.46 -1.20 -5.46
CA LEU A 90 0.53 -0.20 -5.07
C LEU A 90 1.91 -0.65 -5.55
N GLY A 91 2.58 0.17 -6.36
CA GLY A 91 3.96 -0.06 -6.80
C GLY A 91 4.96 0.55 -5.81
N ILE A 92 5.90 -0.25 -5.32
CA ILE A 92 6.89 0.15 -4.32
C ILE A 92 8.28 -0.20 -4.81
N PHE A 93 9.18 0.77 -4.84
CA PHE A 93 10.61 0.53 -5.05
C PHE A 93 11.31 0.22 -3.73
N VAL A 94 12.07 -0.87 -3.72
CA VAL A 94 12.92 -1.30 -2.62
C VAL A 94 14.37 -1.46 -3.08
N ASP A 95 15.28 -1.52 -2.16
CA ASP A 95 16.73 -1.69 -2.41
C ASP A 95 17.12 -3.13 -2.68
N ASP A 96 16.43 -4.12 -2.10
CA ASP A 96 16.70 -5.56 -2.23
C ASP A 96 15.40 -6.37 -2.31
N VAL A 97 15.00 -6.75 -3.53
CA VAL A 97 13.78 -7.52 -3.75
C VAL A 97 13.90 -8.97 -3.28
N GLU A 98 15.10 -9.56 -3.31
CA GLU A 98 15.31 -10.96 -2.89
C GLU A 98 15.17 -11.08 -1.37
N MET A 99 15.75 -10.15 -0.62
CA MET A 99 15.63 -10.11 0.83
C MET A 99 14.17 -9.92 1.23
N LEU A 100 13.45 -8.99 0.59
CA LEU A 100 12.04 -8.74 0.92
C LEU A 100 11.13 -9.91 0.49
N TYR A 101 11.45 -10.59 -0.63
CA TYR A 101 10.76 -11.80 -1.04
C TYR A 101 10.90 -12.92 -0.02
N GLN A 102 12.11 -13.17 0.48
CA GLN A 102 12.33 -14.16 1.54
C GLN A 102 11.56 -13.80 2.80
N LYS A 103 11.58 -12.53 3.20
CA LYS A 103 10.81 -12.04 4.35
C LYS A 103 9.30 -12.27 4.18
N ALA A 104 8.76 -12.07 2.96
CA ALA A 104 7.36 -12.36 2.67
C ALA A 104 7.02 -13.83 2.84
N LEU A 105 7.91 -14.74 2.39
CA LEU A 105 7.74 -16.18 2.58
C LEU A 105 7.76 -16.55 4.08
N ASP A 106 8.71 -16.01 4.83
CA ASP A 106 8.85 -16.27 6.28
C ASP A 106 7.63 -15.77 7.07
N MET A 107 7.01 -14.69 6.63
CA MET A 107 5.76 -14.15 7.19
C MET A 107 4.51 -14.89 6.69
N GLY A 108 4.62 -15.82 5.77
CA GLY A 108 3.50 -16.57 5.19
C GLY A 108 2.56 -15.73 4.33
N LEU A 109 3.05 -14.66 3.71
CA LEU A 109 2.24 -13.82 2.83
C LEU A 109 1.86 -14.55 1.54
N LYS A 110 0.73 -14.14 0.94
CA LYS A 110 0.30 -14.67 -0.35
C LYS A 110 1.10 -14.04 -1.49
N VAL A 111 2.14 -14.72 -1.90
CA VAL A 111 3.01 -14.32 -3.01
C VAL A 111 2.42 -14.81 -4.33
N ALA A 112 2.23 -13.92 -5.31
CA ALA A 112 1.70 -14.26 -6.63
C ALA A 112 2.79 -14.73 -7.59
N THR A 113 3.98 -14.13 -7.51
CA THR A 113 5.10 -14.40 -8.42
C THR A 113 6.42 -14.41 -7.65
N THR A 114 7.44 -15.11 -8.19
CA THR A 114 8.82 -14.97 -7.74
C THR A 114 9.45 -13.72 -8.36
N PRO A 115 10.52 -13.15 -7.75
CA PRO A 115 11.27 -12.04 -8.36
C PRO A 115 11.71 -12.37 -9.78
N ALA A 116 11.29 -11.56 -10.74
CA ALA A 116 11.61 -11.72 -12.16
C ALA A 116 12.44 -10.54 -12.66
N THR A 117 13.47 -10.83 -13.45
CA THR A 117 14.24 -9.77 -14.13
C THR A 117 13.42 -9.22 -15.29
N ILE A 118 13.29 -7.91 -15.36
CA ILE A 118 12.63 -7.22 -16.47
C ILE A 118 13.58 -7.24 -17.66
N LYS A 119 13.17 -7.89 -18.76
CA LYS A 119 14.02 -8.12 -19.94
C LYS A 119 13.96 -7.01 -20.97
N ASP A 120 12.88 -6.23 -20.96
CA ASP A 120 12.65 -5.17 -21.95
C ASP A 120 12.33 -3.86 -21.21
N ALA A 121 12.40 -2.73 -21.93
CA ALA A 121 12.14 -1.40 -21.39
C ALA A 121 10.67 -1.14 -20.98
N VAL A 122 9.97 -2.17 -20.50
CA VAL A 122 8.59 -2.07 -20.02
C VAL A 122 8.51 -1.12 -18.82
N HIS A 123 9.54 -1.13 -17.97
CA HIS A 123 9.68 -0.17 -16.88
C HIS A 123 11.15 0.28 -16.78
N PRO A 124 11.52 1.42 -17.40
CA PRO A 124 12.93 1.81 -17.55
C PRO A 124 13.66 2.04 -16.23
N ALA A 125 12.94 2.26 -15.12
CA ALA A 125 13.52 2.45 -13.80
C ALA A 125 13.64 1.16 -12.97
N ALA A 126 13.05 0.04 -13.42
CA ALA A 126 13.02 -1.20 -12.65
C ALA A 126 13.88 -2.30 -13.31
N LYS A 127 14.66 -3.00 -12.48
CA LYS A 127 15.49 -4.16 -12.87
C LYS A 127 14.79 -5.48 -12.60
N LYS A 128 14.11 -5.57 -11.44
CA LYS A 128 13.33 -6.74 -11.02
C LYS A 128 11.97 -6.34 -10.51
N VAL A 129 11.01 -7.26 -10.58
CA VAL A 129 9.65 -7.08 -10.09
C VAL A 129 9.06 -8.39 -9.59
N TRP A 130 8.22 -8.34 -8.59
CA TRP A 130 7.35 -9.42 -8.13
C TRP A 130 6.11 -8.86 -7.44
N VAL A 131 5.12 -9.73 -7.17
CA VAL A 131 3.82 -9.30 -6.64
C VAL A 131 3.41 -10.14 -5.45
N VAL A 132 2.89 -9.47 -4.42
CA VAL A 132 2.46 -10.05 -3.14
C VAL A 132 1.17 -9.38 -2.65
N GLN A 133 0.41 -10.05 -1.81
CA GLN A 133 -0.65 -9.40 -1.05
C GLN A 133 -0.14 -9.03 0.34
N ASP A 134 -0.62 -7.87 0.83
CA ASP A 134 -0.50 -7.55 2.26
C ASP A 134 -1.42 -8.45 3.10
N ILE A 135 -1.45 -8.23 4.41
CA ILE A 135 -2.25 -9.04 5.36
C ILE A 135 -3.77 -8.86 5.16
N ASP A 136 -4.20 -7.80 4.50
CA ASP A 136 -5.59 -7.49 4.19
C ASP A 136 -5.95 -7.83 2.72
N GLY A 137 -5.00 -8.38 1.95
CA GLY A 137 -5.18 -8.83 0.58
C GLY A 137 -5.03 -7.73 -0.49
N ASN A 138 -4.56 -6.55 -0.13
CA ASN A 138 -4.22 -5.53 -1.12
C ASN A 138 -3.00 -5.98 -1.93
N TRP A 139 -3.03 -5.74 -3.24
CA TRP A 139 -1.94 -6.10 -4.13
C TRP A 139 -0.81 -5.07 -4.07
N LEU A 140 0.40 -5.56 -3.90
CA LEU A 140 1.64 -4.78 -3.85
C LEU A 140 2.59 -5.30 -4.94
N GLU A 141 3.00 -4.41 -5.83
CA GLU A 141 4.03 -4.66 -6.84
C GLU A 141 5.37 -4.16 -6.30
N ILE A 142 6.28 -5.08 -6.06
CA ILE A 142 7.58 -4.78 -5.46
C ILE A 142 8.63 -4.74 -6.56
N MET A 143 9.34 -3.63 -6.65
CA MET A 143 10.32 -3.37 -7.69
C MET A 143 11.69 -3.03 -7.11
N GLU A 144 12.76 -3.48 -7.78
CA GLU A 144 14.13 -3.04 -7.54
C GLU A 144 14.58 -2.10 -8.65
N ARG A 145 15.20 -0.99 -8.28
CA ARG A 145 15.71 -0.03 -9.27
C ARG A 145 16.82 -0.61 -10.12
N ALA A 146 16.79 -0.29 -11.41
CA ALA A 146 17.98 -0.43 -12.25
C ALA A 146 19.07 0.51 -11.70
N GLN A 147 20.30 0.02 -11.59
CA GLN A 147 21.44 0.87 -11.23
C GLN A 147 21.55 1.96 -12.33
N GLN A 148 21.58 3.22 -11.92
CA GLN A 148 21.96 4.29 -12.82
C GLN A 148 23.48 4.19 -13.01
N GLU A 149 23.90 3.92 -14.24
CA GLU A 149 25.30 4.06 -14.65
C GLU A 149 25.76 5.53 -14.59
#